data_e3164b822f8c4dc9c5b53c9626a62fb9
#
_entry.id   e3164b822f8c4dc9c5b53c9626a62fb9
#
_cell.length_a   1.000
_cell.length_b   1.000
_cell.length_c   1.000
_cell.angle_alpha   90.00
_cell.angle_beta   90.00
_cell.angle_gamma   90.00
#
_symmetry.space_group_name_H-M   'P 1'
#
loop_
_entity.id
_entity.type
_entity.pdbx_description
1 polymer ?
#
loop_
_entity_poly.entity_id
_entity_poly.type
_entity_poly.pdbx_seq_one_letter_code
_entity_poly.pdbx_strand_id
1 'polypeptide(L)'
;MAIAVYPGSFDPATYGHIDIIRRAGSLFDEIIVGVLNNSAKSLLFSVEERVNILKRVTEDVPNVQIKAFSGLAVNFARDCGAQVIVRGLRAVTDFEYELQMAQTNRVLAPDIDTMFLTTSLEYAYLSSTIVKEVNAFQGDISKFVPPFVAEVLQEKYKQM
;
A
#
# COMPACT_ATOMS: atom_id res chain seq x y z
N MET A 1 13.77 17.02 -8.56
CA MET A 1 12.42 16.51 -8.33
C MET A 1 12.49 15.30 -7.39
N ALA A 2 11.76 15.35 -6.29
CA ALA A 2 11.77 14.28 -5.29
C ALA A 2 10.65 13.28 -5.59
N ILE A 3 11.04 12.07 -5.97
CA ILE A 3 10.13 10.96 -6.29
C ILE A 3 10.27 9.88 -5.22
N ALA A 4 9.14 9.41 -4.71
CA ALA A 4 9.12 8.29 -3.79
C ALA A 4 8.22 7.17 -4.33
N VAL A 5 8.54 5.94 -3.95
CA VAL A 5 7.67 4.78 -4.21
C VAL A 5 7.06 4.30 -2.90
N TYR A 6 5.83 3.83 -2.97
CA TYR A 6 5.15 3.20 -1.83
C TYR A 6 4.75 1.79 -2.26
N PRO A 7 5.58 0.79 -1.97
CA PRO A 7 5.30 -0.59 -2.36
C PRO A 7 4.42 -1.31 -1.34
N GLY A 8 3.59 -2.22 -1.82
CA GLY A 8 2.78 -3.07 -0.96
C GLY A 8 1.90 -4.01 -1.75
N SER A 9 1.17 -4.86 -1.04
CA SER A 9 0.22 -5.79 -1.64
C SER A 9 -1.13 -5.13 -1.92
N PHE A 10 -1.63 -4.30 -1.01
CA PHE A 10 -2.90 -3.57 -1.14
C PHE A 10 -4.07 -4.51 -1.51
N ASP A 11 -4.37 -5.43 -0.65
CA ASP A 11 -5.32 -6.52 -0.95
C ASP A 11 -6.49 -6.60 0.07
N PRO A 12 -7.41 -5.66 0.04
CA PRO A 12 -7.46 -4.44 -0.75
C PRO A 12 -6.79 -3.24 -0.06
N ALA A 13 -6.76 -2.10 -0.77
CA ALA A 13 -6.38 -0.83 -0.16
C ALA A 13 -7.40 -0.44 0.91
N THR A 14 -6.91 0.11 2.02
CA THR A 14 -7.71 0.55 3.16
C THR A 14 -7.56 2.05 3.35
N TYR A 15 -8.36 2.64 4.25
CA TYR A 15 -8.17 4.05 4.63
C TYR A 15 -6.78 4.32 5.19
N GLY A 16 -6.16 3.32 5.84
CA GLY A 16 -4.78 3.45 6.32
C GLY A 16 -3.79 3.65 5.17
N HIS A 17 -3.93 2.88 4.10
CA HIS A 17 -3.10 3.04 2.90
C HIS A 17 -3.35 4.40 2.23
N ILE A 18 -4.61 4.79 2.09
CA ILE A 18 -4.98 6.04 1.44
C ILE A 18 -4.44 7.24 2.23
N ASP A 19 -4.48 7.18 3.56
CA ASP A 19 -3.91 8.21 4.43
C ASP A 19 -2.41 8.40 4.14
N ILE A 20 -1.66 7.32 4.10
CA ILE A 20 -0.22 7.36 3.79
C ILE A 20 0.02 7.93 2.39
N ILE A 21 -0.76 7.50 1.39
CA ILE A 21 -0.62 7.98 0.01
C ILE A 21 -0.84 9.49 -0.07
N ARG A 22 -1.89 10.00 0.57
CA ARG A 22 -2.19 11.43 0.56
C ARG A 22 -1.10 12.25 1.26
N ARG A 23 -0.63 11.78 2.40
CA ARG A 23 0.41 12.46 3.16
C ARG A 23 1.74 12.43 2.41
N ALA A 24 2.10 11.30 1.84
CA ALA A 24 3.29 11.21 0.99
C ALA A 24 3.17 12.11 -0.24
N GLY A 25 1.98 12.21 -0.83
CA GLY A 25 1.73 13.12 -1.96
C GLY A 25 1.97 14.59 -1.62
N SER A 26 1.81 14.97 -0.36
CA SER A 26 2.10 16.35 0.07
C SER A 26 3.57 16.59 0.38
N LEU A 27 4.37 15.53 0.53
CA LEU A 27 5.79 15.63 0.87
C LEU A 27 6.72 15.50 -0.35
N PHE A 28 6.27 14.82 -1.39
CA PHE A 28 7.08 14.53 -2.58
C PHE A 28 6.43 15.15 -3.82
N ASP A 29 7.26 15.41 -4.83
CA ASP A 29 6.76 15.90 -6.13
C ASP A 29 5.92 14.83 -6.82
N GLU A 30 6.28 13.56 -6.64
CA GLU A 30 5.55 12.43 -7.22
C GLU A 30 5.63 11.23 -6.29
N ILE A 31 4.50 10.54 -6.15
CA ILE A 31 4.40 9.25 -5.44
C ILE A 31 3.98 8.19 -6.43
N ILE A 32 4.75 7.11 -6.49
CA ILE A 32 4.42 5.94 -7.29
C ILE A 32 4.07 4.80 -6.34
N VAL A 33 2.80 4.44 -6.33
CA VAL A 33 2.32 3.31 -5.53
C VAL A 33 2.61 2.03 -6.31
N GLY A 34 3.42 1.16 -5.73
CA GLY A 34 3.82 -0.09 -6.36
C GLY A 34 3.00 -1.27 -5.85
N VAL A 35 2.19 -1.85 -6.72
CA VAL A 35 1.39 -3.02 -6.38
C VAL A 35 2.21 -4.26 -6.68
N LEU A 36 2.60 -4.99 -5.63
CA LEU A 36 3.46 -6.16 -5.77
C LEU A 36 2.70 -7.33 -6.39
N ASN A 37 3.19 -7.78 -7.52
CA ASN A 37 2.73 -9.00 -8.17
C ASN A 37 3.59 -10.16 -7.69
N ASN A 38 3.14 -10.85 -6.64
CA ASN A 38 3.85 -11.98 -6.05
C ASN A 38 3.02 -13.25 -6.22
N SER A 39 3.41 -14.08 -7.19
CA SER A 39 2.71 -15.34 -7.48
C SER A 39 2.79 -16.37 -6.35
N ALA A 40 3.73 -16.21 -5.41
CA ALA A 40 3.87 -17.11 -4.26
C ALA A 40 2.83 -16.84 -3.17
N LYS A 41 2.16 -15.67 -3.19
CA LYS A 41 1.10 -15.31 -2.24
C LYS A 41 -0.27 -15.57 -2.85
N SER A 42 -1.15 -16.19 -2.05
CA SER A 42 -2.56 -16.31 -2.40
C SER A 42 -3.29 -15.07 -1.92
N LEU A 43 -3.54 -14.13 -2.84
CA LEU A 43 -4.26 -12.90 -2.55
C LEU A 43 -5.71 -13.01 -3.02
N LEU A 44 -6.58 -12.19 -2.43
CA LEU A 44 -7.99 -12.18 -2.79
C LEU A 44 -8.22 -11.56 -4.16
N PHE A 45 -7.55 -10.45 -4.44
CA PHE A 45 -7.67 -9.73 -5.70
C PHE A 45 -6.46 -9.97 -6.58
N SER A 46 -6.69 -10.03 -7.90
CA SER A 46 -5.59 -10.04 -8.87
C SER A 46 -4.81 -8.74 -8.82
N VAL A 47 -3.61 -8.73 -9.42
CA VAL A 47 -2.81 -7.51 -9.50
C VAL A 47 -3.56 -6.41 -10.26
N GLU A 48 -4.27 -6.77 -11.33
CA GLU A 48 -5.05 -5.82 -12.12
C GLU A 48 -6.21 -5.22 -11.31
N GLU A 49 -6.92 -6.05 -10.55
CA GLU A 49 -7.99 -5.58 -9.67
C GLU A 49 -7.46 -4.62 -8.61
N ARG A 50 -6.32 -4.93 -8.00
CA ARG A 50 -5.71 -4.09 -6.97
C ARG A 50 -5.24 -2.75 -7.51
N VAL A 51 -4.64 -2.76 -8.70
CA VAL A 51 -4.23 -1.53 -9.40
C VAL A 51 -5.46 -0.66 -9.68
N ASN A 52 -6.53 -1.26 -10.20
CA ASN A 52 -7.75 -0.51 -10.54
C ASN A 52 -8.44 0.07 -9.30
N ILE A 53 -8.47 -0.67 -8.20
CA ILE A 53 -8.99 -0.17 -6.93
C ILE A 53 -8.20 1.05 -6.47
N LEU A 54 -6.86 0.95 -6.47
CA LEU A 54 -6.00 2.05 -6.06
C LEU A 54 -6.17 3.28 -6.95
N LYS A 55 -6.25 3.11 -8.25
CA LYS A 55 -6.49 4.23 -9.16
C LYS A 55 -7.79 4.96 -8.84
N ARG A 56 -8.83 4.20 -8.53
CA ARG A 56 -10.14 4.78 -8.20
C ARG A 56 -10.11 5.55 -6.88
N VAL A 57 -9.51 5.00 -5.84
CA VAL A 57 -9.55 5.60 -4.50
C VAL A 57 -8.52 6.72 -4.31
N THR A 58 -7.62 6.91 -5.27
CA THR A 58 -6.62 7.98 -5.24
C THR A 58 -6.78 8.99 -6.38
N GLU A 59 -7.90 8.97 -7.09
CA GLU A 59 -8.11 9.86 -8.24
C GLU A 59 -8.10 11.35 -7.87
N ASP A 60 -8.31 11.67 -6.60
CA ASP A 60 -8.25 13.03 -6.06
C ASP A 60 -6.82 13.47 -5.68
N VAL A 61 -5.83 12.59 -5.77
CA VAL A 61 -4.43 12.92 -5.48
C VAL A 61 -3.68 13.16 -6.80
N PRO A 62 -3.34 14.42 -7.14
CA PRO A 62 -2.92 14.74 -8.51
C PRO A 62 -1.54 14.22 -8.90
N ASN A 63 -0.66 13.98 -7.92
CA ASN A 63 0.73 13.57 -8.16
C ASN A 63 0.99 12.10 -7.80
N VAL A 64 -0.03 11.27 -7.85
CA VAL A 64 0.10 9.83 -7.61
C VAL A 64 0.01 9.05 -8.93
N GLN A 65 0.85 8.03 -9.05
CA GLN A 65 0.75 7.02 -10.11
C GLN A 65 0.65 5.65 -9.46
N ILE A 66 -0.09 4.74 -10.09
CA ILE A 66 -0.22 3.37 -9.62
C ILE A 66 0.42 2.45 -10.66
N LYS A 67 1.38 1.63 -10.22
CA LYS A 67 2.08 0.70 -11.10
C LYS A 67 2.17 -0.66 -10.45
N ALA A 68 2.04 -1.72 -11.24
CA ALA A 68 2.37 -3.07 -10.79
C ALA A 68 3.87 -3.30 -10.92
N PHE A 69 4.44 -4.13 -10.04
CA PHE A 69 5.84 -4.54 -10.13
C PHE A 69 6.02 -5.94 -9.58
N SER A 70 7.13 -6.57 -9.98
CA SER A 70 7.57 -7.86 -9.44
C SER A 70 9.02 -7.71 -8.97
N GLY A 71 9.41 -8.54 -8.01
CA GLY A 71 10.79 -8.56 -7.52
C GLY A 71 11.03 -7.58 -6.38
N LEU A 72 12.25 -7.09 -6.27
CA LEU A 72 12.69 -6.26 -5.14
C LEU A 72 12.18 -4.82 -5.24
N ALA A 73 11.73 -4.29 -4.12
CA ALA A 73 11.26 -2.90 -4.02
C ALA A 73 12.34 -1.89 -4.43
N VAL A 74 13.61 -2.16 -4.11
CA VAL A 74 14.72 -1.27 -4.50
C VAL A 74 14.91 -1.21 -6.00
N ASN A 75 14.72 -2.32 -6.71
CA ASN A 75 14.80 -2.33 -8.18
C ASN A 75 13.63 -1.55 -8.78
N PHE A 76 12.44 -1.73 -8.24
CA PHE A 76 11.28 -0.95 -8.65
C PHE A 76 11.52 0.55 -8.42
N ALA A 77 12.07 0.92 -7.27
CA ALA A 77 12.38 2.32 -6.97
C ALA A 77 13.37 2.91 -7.99
N ARG A 78 14.42 2.17 -8.34
CA ARG A 78 15.38 2.60 -9.36
C ARG A 78 14.73 2.76 -10.72
N ASP A 79 13.90 1.81 -11.13
CA ASP A 79 13.21 1.87 -12.41
C ASP A 79 12.27 3.08 -12.51
N CYS A 80 11.75 3.51 -11.37
CA CYS A 80 10.90 4.71 -11.29
C CYS A 80 11.68 6.01 -11.13
N GLY A 81 13.00 5.95 -10.98
CA GLY A 81 13.81 7.13 -10.70
C GLY A 81 13.61 7.68 -9.29
N ALA A 82 13.14 6.87 -8.37
CA ALA A 82 12.87 7.28 -6.99
C ALA A 82 14.11 7.17 -6.11
N GLN A 83 14.21 8.08 -5.15
CA GLN A 83 15.28 8.10 -4.15
C GLN A 83 14.81 7.56 -2.80
N VAL A 84 13.50 7.43 -2.60
CA VAL A 84 12.91 7.10 -1.31
C VAL A 84 11.85 6.02 -1.47
N ILE A 85 11.88 5.05 -0.56
CA ILE A 85 10.79 4.10 -0.36
C ILE A 85 10.00 4.57 0.86
N VAL A 86 8.71 4.82 0.69
CA VAL A 86 7.80 5.19 1.77
C VAL A 86 7.17 3.93 2.34
N ARG A 87 7.12 3.83 3.66
CA ARG A 87 6.40 2.77 4.37
C ARG A 87 5.58 3.38 5.50
N GLY A 88 4.41 2.79 5.78
CA GLY A 88 3.60 3.18 6.93
C GLY A 88 3.97 2.34 8.14
N LEU A 89 4.00 2.97 9.32
CA LEU A 89 4.15 2.27 10.60
C LEU A 89 2.86 2.37 11.39
N ARG A 90 2.37 1.23 11.86
CA ARG A 90 1.12 1.13 12.62
C ARG A 90 1.40 0.73 14.07
N ALA A 91 1.18 -0.55 14.37
CA ALA A 91 1.40 -1.09 15.70
C ALA A 91 2.86 -1.48 15.89
N VAL A 92 3.22 -1.71 17.16
CA VAL A 92 4.59 -2.07 17.56
C VAL A 92 5.14 -3.27 16.81
N THR A 93 4.30 -4.25 16.48
CA THR A 93 4.70 -5.46 15.77
C THR A 93 5.24 -5.24 14.37
N ASP A 94 4.87 -4.12 13.72
CA ASP A 94 5.34 -3.79 12.38
C ASP A 94 6.78 -3.23 12.39
N PHE A 95 7.19 -2.60 13.49
CA PHE A 95 8.43 -1.81 13.53
C PHE A 95 9.66 -2.67 13.25
N GLU A 96 9.79 -3.80 13.92
CA GLU A 96 10.99 -4.63 13.78
C GLU A 96 11.14 -5.17 12.36
N TYR A 97 10.06 -5.65 11.79
CA TYR A 97 10.05 -6.14 10.40
C TYR A 97 10.38 -5.02 9.42
N GLU A 98 9.73 -3.88 9.56
CA GLU A 98 9.96 -2.74 8.66
C GLU A 98 11.39 -2.20 8.78
N LEU A 99 11.94 -2.15 9.99
CA LEU A 99 13.31 -1.72 10.20
C LEU A 99 14.30 -2.69 9.55
N GLN A 100 14.09 -3.98 9.71
CA GLN A 100 14.92 -5.01 9.08
C GLN A 100 14.90 -4.88 7.55
N MET A 101 13.71 -4.69 6.97
CA MET A 101 13.59 -4.51 5.53
C MET A 101 14.28 -3.23 5.06
N ALA A 102 14.13 -2.13 5.80
CA ALA A 102 14.80 -0.87 5.45
C ALA A 102 16.31 -1.00 5.46
N GLN A 103 16.85 -1.68 6.45
CA GLN A 103 18.31 -1.92 6.56
C GLN A 103 18.80 -2.84 5.44
N THR A 104 18.03 -3.89 5.14
CA THR A 104 18.35 -4.80 4.04
C THR A 104 18.35 -4.06 2.70
N ASN A 105 17.35 -3.25 2.46
CA ASN A 105 17.25 -2.45 1.25
C ASN A 105 18.41 -1.45 1.13
N ARG A 106 18.86 -0.88 2.25
CA ARG A 106 19.98 0.05 2.26
C ARG A 106 21.30 -0.65 1.85
N VAL A 107 21.47 -1.91 2.26
CA VAL A 107 22.64 -2.71 1.83
C VAL A 107 22.57 -2.99 0.32
N LEU A 108 21.38 -3.34 -0.18
CA LEU A 108 21.20 -3.67 -1.60
C LEU A 108 21.29 -2.43 -2.51
N ALA A 109 20.84 -1.29 -2.02
CA ALA A 109 20.77 -0.05 -2.77
C ALA A 109 21.11 1.15 -1.86
N PRO A 110 22.40 1.46 -1.66
CA PRO A 110 22.81 2.55 -0.77
C PRO A 110 22.32 3.93 -1.19
N ASP A 111 21.93 4.07 -2.45
CA ASP A 111 21.39 5.30 -3.04
C ASP A 111 19.89 5.51 -2.78
N ILE A 112 19.21 4.52 -2.22
CA ILE A 112 17.79 4.59 -1.93
C ILE A 112 17.56 4.50 -0.42
N ASP A 113 16.86 5.48 0.12
CA ASP A 113 16.53 5.52 1.55
C ASP A 113 15.09 5.09 1.80
N THR A 114 14.79 4.74 3.04
CA THR A 114 13.42 4.40 3.46
C THR A 114 12.94 5.48 4.43
N MET A 115 11.73 5.98 4.18
CA MET A 115 11.06 6.93 5.06
C MET A 115 9.82 6.29 5.65
N PHE A 116 9.70 6.32 6.98
CA PHE A 116 8.53 5.80 7.67
C PHE A 116 7.57 6.95 8.00
N LEU A 117 6.32 6.76 7.64
CA LEU A 117 5.23 7.64 8.07
C LEU A 117 4.38 6.88 9.08
N THR A 118 4.18 7.46 10.24
CA THR A 118 3.30 6.85 11.23
C THR A 118 1.86 6.96 10.76
N THR A 119 1.12 5.86 10.85
CA THR A 119 -0.29 5.83 10.49
C THR A 119 -1.08 6.73 11.44
N SER A 120 -2.08 7.44 10.93
CA SER A 120 -2.98 8.23 11.77
C SER A 120 -3.63 7.35 12.83
N LEU A 121 -3.84 7.92 14.03
CA LEU A 121 -4.32 7.14 15.18
C LEU A 121 -5.61 6.38 14.90
N GLU A 122 -6.52 6.97 14.13
CA GLU A 122 -7.79 6.32 13.78
C GLU A 122 -7.64 5.08 12.89
N TYR A 123 -6.48 4.90 12.25
CA TYR A 123 -6.19 3.76 11.38
C TYR A 123 -5.06 2.86 11.89
N ALA A 124 -4.57 3.12 13.11
CA ALA A 124 -3.41 2.42 13.64
C ALA A 124 -3.61 0.91 13.80
N TYR A 125 -4.85 0.46 14.00
CA TYR A 125 -5.23 -0.95 14.11
C TYR A 125 -5.51 -1.62 12.76
N LEU A 126 -5.64 -0.82 11.69
CA LEU A 126 -6.23 -1.25 10.44
C LEU A 126 -5.23 -1.99 9.55
N SER A 127 -5.66 -3.12 8.99
CA SER A 127 -4.91 -3.87 7.99
C SER A 127 -5.86 -4.50 6.98
N SER A 128 -5.34 -4.84 5.80
CA SER A 128 -6.13 -5.56 4.79
C SER A 128 -6.63 -6.90 5.31
N THR A 129 -5.82 -7.59 6.12
CA THR A 129 -6.20 -8.88 6.72
C THR A 129 -7.42 -8.73 7.64
N ILE A 130 -7.41 -7.72 8.50
CA ILE A 130 -8.55 -7.44 9.40
C ILE A 130 -9.81 -7.10 8.60
N VAL A 131 -9.68 -6.29 7.55
CA VAL A 131 -10.82 -5.93 6.69
C VAL A 131 -11.44 -7.18 6.05
N LYS A 132 -10.62 -8.06 5.51
CA LYS A 132 -11.10 -9.31 4.90
C LYS A 132 -11.76 -10.22 5.93
N GLU A 133 -11.19 -10.32 7.12
CA GLU A 133 -11.76 -11.12 8.19
C GLU A 133 -13.13 -10.60 8.63
N VAL A 134 -13.25 -9.30 8.90
CA VAL A 134 -14.52 -8.70 9.28
C VAL A 134 -15.56 -8.88 8.17
N ASN A 135 -15.16 -8.68 6.92
CA ASN A 135 -16.07 -8.86 5.78
C ASN A 135 -16.52 -10.32 5.61
N ALA A 136 -15.63 -11.27 5.86
CA ALA A 136 -15.96 -12.70 5.78
C ALA A 136 -17.07 -13.09 6.75
N PHE A 137 -17.12 -12.42 7.90
CA PHE A 137 -18.18 -12.62 8.91
C PHE A 137 -19.32 -11.61 8.77
N GLN A 138 -19.42 -10.93 7.62
CA GLN A 138 -20.50 -9.99 7.29
C GLN A 138 -20.57 -8.79 8.23
N GLY A 139 -19.43 -8.42 8.82
CA GLY A 139 -19.32 -7.22 9.64
C GLY A 139 -19.30 -5.95 8.80
N ASP A 140 -19.55 -4.81 9.45
CA ASP A 140 -19.54 -3.51 8.81
C ASP A 140 -18.10 -3.03 8.61
N ILE A 141 -17.68 -2.85 7.35
CA ILE A 141 -16.35 -2.38 6.97
C ILE A 141 -16.33 -0.92 6.51
N SER A 142 -17.42 -0.19 6.71
CA SER A 142 -17.56 1.18 6.19
C SER A 142 -16.54 2.16 6.76
N LYS A 143 -16.00 1.89 7.95
CA LYS A 143 -14.96 2.72 8.58
C LYS A 143 -13.54 2.31 8.19
N PHE A 144 -13.39 1.22 7.47
CA PHE A 144 -12.08 0.65 7.14
C PHE A 144 -11.66 0.91 5.70
N VAL A 145 -12.65 0.97 4.80
CA VAL A 145 -12.42 1.14 3.36
C VAL A 145 -13.44 2.10 2.77
N PRO A 146 -13.10 2.79 1.66
CA PRO A 146 -14.08 3.60 0.94
C PRO A 146 -15.28 2.77 0.43
N PRO A 147 -16.44 3.39 0.20
CA PRO A 147 -17.64 2.66 -0.27
C PRO A 147 -17.40 1.81 -1.51
N PHE A 148 -16.64 2.32 -2.47
CA PHE A 148 -16.30 1.56 -3.68
C PHE A 148 -15.56 0.26 -3.36
N VAL A 149 -14.59 0.32 -2.44
CA VAL A 149 -13.82 -0.87 -2.03
C VAL A 149 -14.71 -1.86 -1.28
N ALA A 150 -15.61 -1.35 -0.43
CA ALA A 150 -16.58 -2.21 0.27
C ALA A 150 -17.46 -2.98 -0.71
N GLU A 151 -17.95 -2.31 -1.75
CA GLU A 151 -18.77 -2.97 -2.79
C GLU A 151 -17.99 -4.06 -3.52
N VAL A 152 -16.79 -3.73 -3.96
CA VAL A 152 -15.94 -4.68 -4.71
C VAL A 152 -15.59 -5.88 -3.83
N LEU A 153 -15.30 -5.64 -2.56
CA LEU A 153 -14.96 -6.70 -1.61
C LEU A 153 -16.15 -7.61 -1.35
N GLN A 154 -17.33 -7.06 -1.13
CA GLN A 154 -18.57 -7.83 -0.92
C GLN A 154 -18.90 -8.67 -2.16
N GLU A 155 -18.76 -8.08 -3.35
CA GLU A 155 -19.00 -8.79 -4.61
C GLU A 155 -18.01 -9.94 -4.80
N LYS A 156 -16.73 -9.72 -4.45
CA LYS A 156 -15.71 -10.76 -4.55
C LYS A 156 -16.04 -11.96 -3.68
N TYR A 157 -16.51 -11.74 -2.46
CA TYR A 157 -16.90 -12.83 -1.55
C TYR A 157 -18.13 -13.58 -2.03
N LYS A 158 -19.05 -12.93 -2.72
CA LYS A 158 -20.22 -13.61 -3.32
C LYS A 158 -19.84 -14.57 -4.43
N GLN A 159 -18.71 -14.31 -5.12
CA GLN A 159 -18.21 -15.16 -6.20
C GLN A 159 -17.45 -16.38 -5.69
N MET A 160 -17.15 -16.42 -4.41
CA MET A 160 -16.46 -17.52 -3.76
C MET A 160 -17.47 -18.51 -3.18
#